data_d2dd25e466c2edbd6d2ed49ae1132252
#
_entry.id   d2dd25e466c2edbd6d2ed49ae1132252
#
_cell.length_a   1.000
_cell.length_b   1.000
_cell.length_c   1.000
_cell.angle_alpha   90.00
_cell.angle_beta   90.00
_cell.angle_gamma   90.00
#
_symmetry.space_group_name_H-M   'P 1'
#
loop_
_entity.id
_entity.type
_entity.pdbx_description
1 polymer ?
#
loop_
_entity_poly.entity_id
_entity_poly.type
_entity_poly.pdbx_seq_one_letter_code
_entity_poly.pdbx_strand_id
1 'polypeptide(L)'
;MAVRPAALAMLLALGACLSCAAEPRLGVFYFPGWRNDTPGAPSDRPWEPIKAFPDRQPRLGWYDEGQTSVMEQHLSWMAAHHISYVVFDYYWAGRPILAHAVQAYQASRGRQKVQYALMWANHDDTRPRTLSEFDGMVADVIDQHLRRAEYLKVQGRSVLMVMVPGFLEARTQALGLAPGALLQRLQQGVRQAGLPELMILAGAGAALNEVTRQARRWGYAGYFAYNYHAGVDGRTRGEMRASRSYLELDEDYRSHWEWFLGQADLPYVLPLTSGWDMRPWGGSADKQHDQSISTPAEFTLHLQAARKLMLAHPAKTLGLGVVCCWNEFGEGSFIEPTQGYGARHLEAVKAVFGAPASGSPP
;
A
#
# COMPACT_ATOMS: atom_id res chain seq x y z
N MET A 1 75.80 -24.48 8.13
CA MET A 1 74.47 -24.66 8.73
C MET A 1 73.55 -23.55 8.20
N ALA A 2 72.71 -23.88 7.29
CA ALA A 2 71.83 -22.91 6.65
C ALA A 2 70.36 -23.12 7.17
N VAL A 3 69.83 -22.13 7.83
CA VAL A 3 68.45 -22.15 8.33
C VAL A 3 67.55 -21.60 7.23
N ARG A 4 66.58 -22.40 6.76
CA ARG A 4 65.50 -22.01 5.81
C ARG A 4 64.36 -21.37 6.59
N PRO A 5 63.76 -20.24 6.13
CA PRO A 5 62.53 -19.77 6.72
C PRO A 5 61.31 -20.48 6.07
N ALA A 6 60.41 -20.98 6.91
CA ALA A 6 59.10 -21.51 6.50
C ALA A 6 58.16 -20.38 6.16
N ALA A 7 57.63 -20.36 4.93
CA ALA A 7 56.60 -19.45 4.49
C ALA A 7 55.22 -19.95 4.99
N LEU A 8 54.59 -19.16 5.89
CA LEU A 8 53.22 -19.39 6.36
C LEU A 8 52.25 -18.81 5.35
N ALA A 9 51.61 -19.68 4.56
CA ALA A 9 50.54 -19.29 3.65
C ALA A 9 49.25 -19.08 4.43
N MET A 10 48.85 -17.83 4.59
CA MET A 10 47.58 -17.41 5.20
C MET A 10 46.49 -17.50 4.14
N LEU A 11 45.70 -18.58 4.15
CA LEU A 11 44.48 -18.70 3.35
C LEU A 11 43.42 -17.73 3.90
N LEU A 12 43.23 -16.61 3.21
CA LEU A 12 42.06 -15.74 3.36
C LEU A 12 40.85 -16.44 2.77
N ALA A 13 40.06 -17.10 3.63
CA ALA A 13 38.73 -17.53 3.27
C ALA A 13 37.83 -16.28 3.11
N LEU A 14 37.64 -15.82 1.87
CA LEU A 14 36.54 -14.91 1.56
C LEU A 14 35.21 -15.66 1.76
N GLY A 15 34.66 -15.56 2.96
CA GLY A 15 33.28 -15.92 3.21
C GLY A 15 32.39 -14.96 2.43
N ALA A 16 31.91 -15.41 1.27
CA ALA A 16 30.79 -14.74 0.60
C ALA A 16 29.59 -14.80 1.56
N CYS A 17 29.38 -13.71 2.28
CA CYS A 17 28.14 -13.51 3.04
C CYS A 17 27.03 -13.48 1.97
N LEU A 18 26.40 -14.61 1.71
CA LEU A 18 25.12 -14.67 1.01
C LEU A 18 24.18 -13.83 1.87
N SER A 19 24.01 -12.56 1.48
CA SER A 19 22.99 -11.71 2.04
C SER A 19 21.67 -12.42 1.75
N CYS A 20 21.13 -13.08 2.77
CA CYS A 20 19.81 -13.68 2.68
C CYS A 20 18.85 -12.52 2.39
N ALA A 21 18.42 -12.40 1.15
CA ALA A 21 17.47 -11.37 0.77
C ALA A 21 16.23 -11.56 1.66
N ALA A 22 15.83 -10.51 2.36
CA ALA A 22 14.65 -10.59 3.23
C ALA A 22 13.44 -11.07 2.42
N GLU A 23 12.67 -11.99 3.00
CA GLU A 23 11.45 -12.49 2.35
C GLU A 23 10.51 -11.33 1.99
N PRO A 24 9.88 -11.38 0.79
CA PRO A 24 8.90 -10.40 0.39
C PRO A 24 7.74 -10.30 1.37
N ARG A 25 7.39 -9.09 1.73
CA ARG A 25 6.30 -8.79 2.66
C ARG A 25 5.09 -8.28 1.90
N LEU A 26 3.92 -8.85 2.16
CA LEU A 26 2.66 -8.40 1.59
C LEU A 26 1.86 -7.60 2.61
N GLY A 27 1.31 -6.48 2.18
CA GLY A 27 0.35 -5.67 2.90
C GLY A 27 -0.95 -5.49 2.13
N VAL A 28 -1.89 -4.79 2.75
CA VAL A 28 -3.18 -4.42 2.15
C VAL A 28 -3.51 -2.97 2.46
N PHE A 29 -4.15 -2.25 1.55
CA PHE A 29 -4.84 -1.00 1.86
C PHE A 29 -6.15 -1.30 2.59
N TYR A 30 -6.53 -0.42 3.51
CA TYR A 30 -7.73 -0.54 4.32
C TYR A 30 -8.53 0.75 4.26
N PHE A 31 -9.69 0.69 3.63
CA PHE A 31 -10.63 1.79 3.52
C PHE A 31 -11.53 1.87 4.78
N PRO A 32 -11.57 3.00 5.52
CA PRO A 32 -12.31 3.12 6.78
C PRO A 32 -13.70 3.75 6.59
N GLY A 33 -14.46 3.34 5.58
CA GLY A 33 -15.71 3.98 5.20
C GLY A 33 -16.97 3.16 5.44
N TRP A 34 -16.95 2.10 6.28
CA TRP A 34 -18.05 1.15 6.42
C TRP A 34 -18.90 1.34 7.69
N ARG A 35 -18.66 2.41 8.41
CA ARG A 35 -19.47 2.80 9.56
C ARG A 35 -20.60 3.73 9.14
N ASN A 36 -21.84 3.44 9.55
CA ASN A 36 -22.97 4.35 9.35
C ASN A 36 -22.79 5.68 10.10
N ASP A 37 -23.38 6.74 9.55
CA ASP A 37 -23.45 8.08 10.16
C ASP A 37 -22.06 8.63 10.58
N THR A 38 -21.02 8.29 9.84
CA THR A 38 -19.66 8.79 10.09
C THR A 38 -19.43 10.11 9.39
N PRO A 39 -19.13 11.21 10.12
CA PRO A 39 -18.82 12.49 9.51
C PRO A 39 -17.63 12.39 8.55
N GLY A 40 -17.78 12.87 7.32
CA GLY A 40 -16.74 12.84 6.30
C GLY A 40 -16.66 11.53 5.52
N ALA A 41 -17.53 10.54 5.80
CA ALA A 41 -17.66 9.36 4.97
C ALA A 41 -18.30 9.70 3.60
N PRO A 42 -18.00 8.92 2.54
CA PRO A 42 -18.62 9.10 1.23
C PRO A 42 -20.15 8.93 1.24
N SER A 43 -20.69 8.20 2.24
CA SER A 43 -22.12 7.94 2.41
C SER A 43 -22.45 7.76 3.89
N ASP A 44 -23.62 8.27 4.32
CA ASP A 44 -24.16 8.03 5.66
C ASP A 44 -24.55 6.56 5.87
N ARG A 45 -24.79 5.82 4.80
CA ARG A 45 -25.17 4.40 4.79
C ARG A 45 -24.34 3.64 3.75
N PRO A 46 -23.04 3.43 4.00
CA PRO A 46 -22.11 2.90 3.01
C PRO A 46 -22.46 1.47 2.54
N TRP A 47 -23.12 0.67 3.38
CA TRP A 47 -23.52 -0.69 3.04
C TRP A 47 -24.72 -0.79 2.10
N GLU A 48 -25.59 0.22 2.04
CA GLU A 48 -26.83 0.14 1.25
C GLU A 48 -26.59 -0.18 -0.24
N PRO A 49 -25.66 0.48 -0.94
CA PRO A 49 -25.35 0.12 -2.33
C PRO A 49 -24.79 -1.29 -2.50
N ILE A 50 -24.08 -1.80 -1.47
CA ILE A 50 -23.43 -3.12 -1.52
C ILE A 50 -24.45 -4.25 -1.40
N LYS A 51 -25.57 -4.02 -0.70
CA LYS A 51 -26.62 -5.03 -0.50
C LYS A 51 -27.22 -5.58 -1.80
N ALA A 52 -27.15 -4.81 -2.90
CA ALA A 52 -27.54 -5.28 -4.22
C ALA A 52 -26.57 -6.31 -4.83
N PHE A 53 -25.43 -6.54 -4.19
CA PHE A 53 -24.37 -7.46 -4.61
C PHE A 53 -24.10 -8.50 -3.53
N PRO A 54 -24.97 -9.51 -3.35
CA PRO A 54 -24.92 -10.44 -2.19
C PRO A 54 -23.60 -11.20 -2.05
N ASP A 55 -22.90 -11.48 -3.16
CA ASP A 55 -21.59 -12.12 -3.15
C ASP A 55 -20.51 -11.30 -2.44
N ARG A 56 -20.70 -9.98 -2.33
CA ARG A 56 -19.79 -9.05 -1.66
C ARG A 56 -20.09 -8.89 -0.17
N GLN A 57 -21.18 -9.47 0.35
CA GLN A 57 -21.47 -9.38 1.76
C GLN A 57 -20.31 -9.95 2.58
N PRO A 58 -19.69 -9.15 3.50
CA PRO A 58 -18.64 -9.66 4.37
C PRO A 58 -19.11 -10.84 5.20
N ARG A 59 -18.20 -11.78 5.51
CA ARG A 59 -18.54 -12.90 6.42
C ARG A 59 -18.90 -12.45 7.82
N LEU A 60 -18.41 -11.26 8.23
CA LEU A 60 -18.79 -10.64 9.51
C LEU A 60 -20.15 -9.92 9.47
N GLY A 61 -20.86 -9.96 8.35
CA GLY A 61 -22.07 -9.17 8.13
C GLY A 61 -21.75 -7.70 7.83
N TRP A 62 -22.76 -6.84 7.93
CA TRP A 62 -22.64 -5.40 7.69
C TRP A 62 -22.07 -4.71 8.94
N TYR A 63 -20.78 -4.85 9.14
CA TYR A 63 -20.05 -4.46 10.36
C TYR A 63 -19.78 -2.94 10.44
N ASP A 64 -19.35 -2.53 11.63
CA ASP A 64 -18.68 -1.25 11.92
C ASP A 64 -17.21 -1.55 12.23
N GLU A 65 -16.29 -1.11 11.35
CA GLU A 65 -14.84 -1.34 11.51
C GLU A 65 -14.23 -0.57 12.69
N GLY A 66 -14.98 0.33 13.31
CA GLY A 66 -14.63 0.95 14.59
C GLY A 66 -14.75 0.00 15.79
N GLN A 67 -15.38 -1.14 15.62
CA GLN A 67 -15.47 -2.16 16.67
C GLN A 67 -14.15 -2.94 16.76
N THR A 68 -13.55 -2.95 17.96
CA THR A 68 -12.29 -3.68 18.22
C THR A 68 -12.41 -5.17 17.89
N SER A 69 -13.56 -5.80 18.13
CA SER A 69 -13.79 -7.20 17.80
C SER A 69 -13.74 -7.50 16.31
N VAL A 70 -14.25 -6.60 15.46
CA VAL A 70 -14.16 -6.68 13.99
C VAL A 70 -12.71 -6.59 13.57
N MET A 71 -12.00 -5.58 14.07
CA MET A 71 -10.58 -5.38 13.75
C MET A 71 -9.71 -6.55 14.24
N GLU A 72 -9.97 -7.11 15.41
CA GLU A 72 -9.27 -8.31 15.90
C GLU A 72 -9.48 -9.51 14.97
N GLN A 73 -10.67 -9.68 14.42
CA GLN A 73 -10.95 -10.75 13.46
C GLN A 73 -10.22 -10.49 12.12
N HIS A 74 -10.20 -9.24 11.63
CA HIS A 74 -9.44 -8.87 10.44
C HIS A 74 -7.93 -9.14 10.62
N LEU A 75 -7.36 -8.71 11.73
CA LEU A 75 -5.94 -8.94 12.04
C LEU A 75 -5.61 -10.43 12.20
N SER A 76 -6.55 -11.21 12.76
CA SER A 76 -6.42 -12.66 12.86
C SER A 76 -6.37 -13.31 11.47
N TRP A 77 -7.25 -12.91 10.56
CA TRP A 77 -7.24 -13.41 9.18
C TRP A 77 -5.97 -12.97 8.44
N MET A 78 -5.58 -11.71 8.56
CA MET A 78 -4.36 -11.19 7.93
C MET A 78 -3.13 -11.99 8.39
N ALA A 79 -2.94 -12.13 9.69
CA ALA A 79 -1.79 -12.85 10.25
C ALA A 79 -1.77 -14.34 9.84
N ALA A 80 -2.93 -15.00 9.81
CA ALA A 80 -3.05 -16.42 9.42
C ALA A 80 -2.74 -16.66 7.93
N HIS A 81 -2.78 -15.61 7.12
CA HIS A 81 -2.58 -15.67 5.67
C HIS A 81 -1.38 -14.87 5.17
N HIS A 82 -0.38 -14.61 6.04
CA HIS A 82 0.89 -13.96 5.70
C HIS A 82 0.77 -12.53 5.18
N ILE A 83 -0.31 -11.82 5.52
CA ILE A 83 -0.40 -10.38 5.37
C ILE A 83 0.29 -9.76 6.59
N SER A 84 1.43 -9.09 6.37
CA SER A 84 2.32 -8.64 7.44
C SER A 84 2.13 -7.19 7.85
N TYR A 85 1.42 -6.41 7.04
CA TYR A 85 1.09 -5.02 7.36
C TYR A 85 -0.21 -4.57 6.69
N VAL A 86 -0.84 -3.57 7.30
CA VAL A 86 -2.03 -2.89 6.81
C VAL A 86 -1.71 -1.41 6.61
N VAL A 87 -2.18 -0.83 5.53
CA VAL A 87 -2.04 0.60 5.24
C VAL A 87 -3.42 1.23 5.35
N PHE A 88 -3.66 2.00 6.41
CA PHE A 88 -4.94 2.70 6.58
C PHE A 88 -4.98 3.96 5.74
N ASP A 89 -6.08 4.17 5.06
CA ASP A 89 -6.39 5.46 4.45
C ASP A 89 -6.59 6.48 5.57
N TYR A 90 -5.76 7.51 5.57
CA TYR A 90 -5.75 8.57 6.56
C TYR A 90 -6.26 9.86 5.94
N TYR A 91 -7.32 10.40 6.52
CA TYR A 91 -7.98 11.62 6.07
C TYR A 91 -7.82 12.72 7.09
N TRP A 92 -7.55 13.95 6.62
CA TRP A 92 -7.36 15.12 7.46
C TRP A 92 -8.21 16.29 6.96
N ALA A 93 -9.06 16.84 7.84
CA ALA A 93 -9.90 18.01 7.59
C ALA A 93 -9.85 18.95 8.81
N GLY A 94 -8.64 19.50 9.12
CA GLY A 94 -8.37 20.25 10.35
C GLY A 94 -8.29 19.38 11.62
N ARG A 95 -8.69 18.11 11.49
CA ARG A 95 -8.59 17.03 12.47
C ARG A 95 -8.63 15.69 11.72
N PRO A 96 -8.20 14.57 12.32
CA PRO A 96 -8.42 13.25 11.72
C PRO A 96 -9.92 13.00 11.54
N ILE A 97 -10.31 12.56 10.34
CA ILE A 97 -11.64 12.03 10.03
C ILE A 97 -11.52 10.57 9.63
N LEU A 98 -12.60 9.78 9.76
CA LEU A 98 -12.61 8.33 9.50
C LEU A 98 -11.53 7.56 10.31
N ALA A 99 -11.09 8.09 11.47
CA ALA A 99 -9.99 7.50 12.24
C ALA A 99 -10.40 6.28 13.07
N HIS A 100 -11.69 5.92 13.09
CA HIS A 100 -12.22 4.85 13.95
C HIS A 100 -11.61 3.48 13.64
N ALA A 101 -11.31 3.15 12.38
CA ALA A 101 -10.68 1.89 12.02
C ALA A 101 -9.25 1.78 12.56
N VAL A 102 -8.41 2.82 12.39
CA VAL A 102 -7.05 2.81 12.94
C VAL A 102 -7.06 2.88 14.48
N GLN A 103 -8.06 3.53 15.09
CA GLN A 103 -8.24 3.53 16.54
C GLN A 103 -8.63 2.13 17.04
N ALA A 104 -9.52 1.41 16.35
CA ALA A 104 -9.85 0.02 16.64
C ALA A 104 -8.62 -0.89 16.52
N TYR A 105 -7.79 -0.69 15.48
CA TYR A 105 -6.49 -1.36 15.36
C TYR A 105 -5.60 -1.11 16.58
N GLN A 106 -5.46 0.15 16.98
CA GLN A 106 -4.61 0.53 18.12
C GLN A 106 -5.10 -0.05 19.45
N ALA A 107 -6.41 -0.28 19.59
CA ALA A 107 -7.03 -0.93 20.76
C ALA A 107 -6.94 -2.47 20.72
N SER A 108 -6.72 -3.06 19.51
CA SER A 108 -6.74 -4.52 19.30
C SER A 108 -5.52 -5.21 19.90
N ARG A 109 -5.73 -6.42 20.45
CA ARG A 109 -4.63 -7.28 20.94
C ARG A 109 -3.80 -7.87 19.78
N GLY A 110 -4.42 -8.10 18.63
CA GLY A 110 -3.80 -8.67 17.43
C GLY A 110 -2.80 -7.76 16.73
N ARG A 111 -2.74 -6.45 17.05
CA ARG A 111 -1.88 -5.45 16.38
C ARG A 111 -0.40 -5.79 16.33
N GLN A 112 0.10 -6.58 17.30
CA GLN A 112 1.52 -6.98 17.33
C GLN A 112 1.91 -7.96 16.21
N LYS A 113 0.94 -8.60 15.56
CA LYS A 113 1.16 -9.59 14.50
C LYS A 113 1.17 -8.98 13.11
N VAL A 114 0.53 -7.83 12.94
CA VAL A 114 0.38 -7.14 11.65
C VAL A 114 0.74 -5.67 11.88
N GLN A 115 1.84 -5.21 11.30
CA GLN A 115 2.24 -3.81 11.38
C GLN A 115 1.27 -2.90 10.64
N TYR A 116 1.34 -1.58 10.86
CA TYR A 116 0.53 -0.66 10.07
C TYR A 116 1.32 0.56 9.59
N ALA A 117 0.84 1.15 8.51
CA ALA A 117 1.26 2.45 8.02
C ALA A 117 0.04 3.29 7.70
N LEU A 118 0.27 4.56 7.40
CA LEU A 118 -0.76 5.46 6.91
C LEU A 118 -0.51 5.78 5.43
N MET A 119 -1.60 5.82 4.66
CA MET A 119 -1.64 6.49 3.38
C MET A 119 -2.48 7.76 3.54
N TRP A 120 -1.83 8.91 3.44
CA TRP A 120 -2.56 10.16 3.43
C TRP A 120 -3.34 10.31 2.13
N ALA A 121 -4.66 10.14 2.22
CA ALA A 121 -5.63 10.30 1.14
C ALA A 121 -5.91 11.80 0.93
N ASN A 122 -4.94 12.51 0.38
CA ASN A 122 -4.89 13.96 0.25
C ASN A 122 -5.58 14.51 -1.00
N HIS A 123 -6.80 14.01 -1.28
CA HIS A 123 -7.60 14.49 -2.39
C HIS A 123 -8.68 15.49 -1.90
N ASP A 124 -9.02 16.46 -2.74
CA ASP A 124 -10.06 17.45 -2.54
C ASP A 124 -10.04 18.19 -1.19
N ASP A 125 -11.16 18.21 -0.48
CA ASP A 125 -11.36 18.96 0.76
C ASP A 125 -10.67 18.35 1.99
N THR A 126 -10.14 17.14 1.88
CA THR A 126 -9.46 16.45 2.98
C THR A 126 -8.00 16.89 3.16
N ARG A 127 -7.49 17.82 2.37
CA ARG A 127 -6.13 18.34 2.46
C ARG A 127 -6.02 19.50 3.45
N PRO A 128 -4.89 19.69 4.16
CA PRO A 128 -4.67 20.90 4.93
C PRO A 128 -4.75 22.15 4.05
N ARG A 129 -5.50 23.17 4.49
CA ARG A 129 -5.71 24.43 3.75
C ARG A 129 -4.71 25.54 4.12
N THR A 130 -4.15 25.46 5.32
CA THR A 130 -3.20 26.42 5.88
C THR A 130 -1.97 25.72 6.42
N LEU A 131 -0.89 26.48 6.67
CA LEU A 131 0.31 25.95 7.33
C LEU A 131 0.00 25.46 8.76
N SER A 132 -0.87 26.16 9.48
CA SER A 132 -1.28 25.75 10.83
C SER A 132 -2.03 24.41 10.83
N GLU A 133 -2.94 24.21 9.87
CA GLU A 133 -3.60 22.92 9.70
C GLU A 133 -2.62 21.81 9.31
N PHE A 134 -1.65 22.13 8.46
CA PHE A 134 -0.60 21.17 8.09
C PHE A 134 0.26 20.78 9.29
N ASP A 135 0.65 21.75 10.12
CA ASP A 135 1.41 21.47 11.35
C ASP A 135 0.59 20.64 12.34
N GLY A 136 -0.72 20.92 12.44
CA GLY A 136 -1.64 20.10 13.24
C GLY A 136 -1.69 18.65 12.76
N MET A 137 -1.73 18.42 11.44
CA MET A 137 -1.65 17.09 10.87
C MET A 137 -0.30 16.41 11.17
N VAL A 138 0.79 17.14 11.01
CA VAL A 138 2.13 16.62 11.33
C VAL A 138 2.23 16.22 12.80
N ALA A 139 1.71 17.02 13.71
CA ALA A 139 1.69 16.71 15.14
C ALA A 139 0.85 15.45 15.41
N ASP A 140 -0.35 15.33 14.82
CA ASP A 140 -1.20 14.15 14.96
C ASP A 140 -0.48 12.88 14.47
N VAL A 141 0.11 12.91 13.28
CA VAL A 141 0.86 11.77 12.71
C VAL A 141 2.01 11.37 13.64
N ILE A 142 2.77 12.32 14.18
CA ILE A 142 3.87 12.07 15.11
C ILE A 142 3.36 11.42 16.39
N ASP A 143 2.40 12.05 17.06
CA ASP A 143 2.01 11.71 18.43
C ASP A 143 1.10 10.48 18.48
N GLN A 144 0.20 10.32 17.52
CA GLN A 144 -0.75 9.21 17.50
C GLN A 144 -0.21 7.97 16.79
N HIS A 145 0.80 8.12 15.89
CA HIS A 145 1.21 7.02 15.00
C HIS A 145 2.70 6.70 15.04
N LEU A 146 3.59 7.65 14.75
CA LEU A 146 5.01 7.34 14.52
C LEU A 146 5.76 6.81 15.75
N ARG A 147 5.28 7.12 16.95
CA ARG A 147 5.85 6.64 18.22
C ARG A 147 5.48 5.20 18.56
N ARG A 148 4.55 4.60 17.82
CA ARG A 148 4.09 3.23 18.09
C ARG A 148 5.07 2.19 17.57
N ALA A 149 5.29 1.14 18.35
CA ALA A 149 6.20 0.05 17.97
C ALA A 149 5.70 -0.71 16.74
N GLU A 150 4.38 -0.81 16.57
CA GLU A 150 3.72 -1.50 15.47
C GLU A 150 3.73 -0.72 14.15
N TYR A 151 4.16 0.56 14.16
CA TYR A 151 4.22 1.34 12.92
C TYR A 151 5.25 0.75 11.96
N LEU A 152 4.85 0.58 10.69
CA LEU A 152 5.69 -0.04 9.65
C LEU A 152 6.98 0.76 9.44
N LYS A 153 8.10 0.06 9.54
CA LYS A 153 9.43 0.61 9.26
C LYS A 153 10.12 -0.19 8.16
N VAL A 154 10.77 0.52 7.28
CA VAL A 154 11.64 -0.02 6.23
C VAL A 154 13.00 0.65 6.37
N GLN A 155 14.06 -0.13 6.47
CA GLN A 155 15.42 0.38 6.68
C GLN A 155 15.52 1.35 7.89
N GLY A 156 14.78 1.07 8.96
CA GLY A 156 14.73 1.90 10.17
C GLY A 156 13.88 3.16 10.08
N ARG A 157 13.28 3.47 8.94
CA ARG A 157 12.46 4.66 8.68
C ARG A 157 10.99 4.29 8.66
N SER A 158 10.15 5.07 9.37
CA SER A 158 8.69 4.91 9.34
C SER A 158 8.14 5.27 7.95
N VAL A 159 7.23 4.46 7.43
CA VAL A 159 6.66 4.64 6.08
C VAL A 159 5.42 5.52 6.14
N LEU A 160 5.38 6.57 5.31
CA LEU A 160 4.17 7.36 5.06
C LEU A 160 3.92 7.40 3.54
N MET A 161 2.70 7.09 3.12
CA MET A 161 2.29 7.17 1.72
C MET A 161 1.48 8.44 1.48
N VAL A 162 1.72 9.16 0.38
CA VAL A 162 0.95 10.32 -0.06
C VAL A 162 0.24 9.97 -1.35
N MET A 163 -1.09 9.89 -1.30
CA MET A 163 -1.89 9.34 -2.40
C MET A 163 -1.79 10.18 -3.68
N VAL A 164 -1.90 11.50 -3.55
CA VAL A 164 -1.89 12.42 -4.70
C VAL A 164 -0.81 13.50 -4.52
N PRO A 165 0.46 13.20 -4.84
CA PRO A 165 1.58 14.15 -4.71
C PRO A 165 1.33 15.47 -5.44
N GLY A 166 0.70 15.43 -6.62
CA GLY A 166 0.39 16.64 -7.40
C GLY A 166 -0.54 17.61 -6.65
N PHE A 167 -1.51 17.12 -5.86
CA PHE A 167 -2.35 18.00 -5.05
C PHE A 167 -1.57 18.61 -3.88
N LEU A 168 -0.63 17.88 -3.29
CA LEU A 168 0.25 18.43 -2.27
C LEU A 168 1.14 19.54 -2.84
N GLU A 169 1.72 19.34 -4.01
CA GLU A 169 2.53 20.37 -4.67
C GLU A 169 1.69 21.58 -5.11
N ALA A 170 0.48 21.37 -5.64
CA ALA A 170 -0.45 22.46 -5.92
C ALA A 170 -0.79 23.27 -4.65
N ARG A 171 -0.94 22.60 -3.52
CA ARG A 171 -1.13 23.26 -2.21
C ARG A 171 0.12 24.00 -1.77
N THR A 172 1.30 23.39 -1.91
CA THR A 172 2.59 24.03 -1.62
C THR A 172 2.72 25.35 -2.40
N GLN A 173 2.43 25.33 -3.69
CA GLN A 173 2.47 26.49 -4.55
C GLN A 173 1.41 27.53 -4.17
N ALA A 174 0.17 27.14 -3.86
CA ALA A 174 -0.89 28.02 -3.44
C ALA A 174 -0.59 28.76 -2.10
N LEU A 175 0.28 28.20 -1.28
CA LEU A 175 0.80 28.81 -0.05
C LEU A 175 2.04 29.69 -0.30
N GLY A 176 2.46 29.90 -1.55
CA GLY A 176 3.64 30.69 -1.91
C GLY A 176 4.97 30.04 -1.54
N LEU A 177 5.00 28.72 -1.38
CA LEU A 177 6.18 27.98 -0.96
C LEU A 177 6.90 27.34 -2.18
N ALA A 178 8.19 27.06 -1.99
CA ALA A 178 8.98 26.33 -2.98
C ALA A 178 8.52 24.86 -3.10
N PRO A 179 8.68 24.22 -4.28
CA PRO A 179 8.35 22.81 -4.47
C PRO A 179 9.00 21.90 -3.40
N GLY A 180 8.23 20.98 -2.85
CA GLY A 180 8.67 20.06 -1.80
C GLY A 180 8.72 20.67 -0.38
N ALA A 181 8.44 21.96 -0.20
CA ALA A 181 8.57 22.64 1.10
C ALA A 181 7.67 22.03 2.19
N LEU A 182 6.45 21.58 1.84
CA LEU A 182 5.58 20.93 2.82
C LEU A 182 6.14 19.56 3.27
N LEU A 183 6.74 18.79 2.37
CA LEU A 183 7.42 17.54 2.76
C LEU A 183 8.65 17.80 3.62
N GLN A 184 9.43 18.85 3.30
CA GLN A 184 10.56 19.26 4.15
C GLN A 184 10.08 19.69 5.54
N ARG A 185 8.95 20.42 5.64
CA ARG A 185 8.33 20.81 6.90
C ARG A 185 7.87 19.60 7.73
N LEU A 186 7.26 18.61 7.09
CA LEU A 186 6.92 17.34 7.72
C LEU A 186 8.16 16.63 8.27
N GLN A 187 9.21 16.47 7.48
CA GLN A 187 10.47 15.87 7.92
C GLN A 187 11.14 16.65 9.06
N GLN A 188 11.05 17.98 9.02
CA GLN A 188 11.55 18.84 10.10
C GLN A 188 10.79 18.59 11.41
N GLY A 189 9.45 18.52 11.37
CA GLY A 189 8.64 18.21 12.55
C GLY A 189 9.01 16.84 13.15
N VAL A 190 9.19 15.84 12.30
CA VAL A 190 9.60 14.47 12.71
C VAL A 190 10.98 14.50 13.40
N ARG A 191 11.97 15.21 12.83
CA ARG A 191 13.30 15.35 13.46
C ARG A 191 13.25 16.10 14.79
N GLN A 192 12.45 17.18 14.86
CA GLN A 192 12.26 17.95 16.11
C GLN A 192 11.61 17.11 17.22
N ALA A 193 10.78 16.12 16.84
CA ALA A 193 10.20 15.14 17.75
C ALA A 193 11.18 14.04 18.20
N GLY A 194 12.44 14.07 17.74
CA GLY A 194 13.48 13.08 18.05
C GLY A 194 13.31 11.75 17.32
N LEU A 195 12.57 11.73 16.20
CA LEU A 195 12.33 10.52 15.40
C LEU A 195 13.22 10.51 14.14
N PRO A 196 13.57 9.32 13.61
CA PRO A 196 14.21 9.19 12.31
C PRO A 196 13.35 9.77 11.20
N GLU A 197 13.97 10.28 10.14
CA GLU A 197 13.26 10.75 8.96
C GLU A 197 12.35 9.67 8.38
N LEU A 198 11.20 10.11 7.85
CA LEU A 198 10.24 9.23 7.21
C LEU A 198 10.76 8.71 5.85
N MET A 199 10.34 7.51 5.50
CA MET A 199 10.31 7.04 4.13
C MET A 199 8.96 7.46 3.52
N ILE A 200 8.94 8.62 2.84
CA ILE A 200 7.71 9.14 2.24
C ILE A 200 7.62 8.61 0.82
N LEU A 201 6.50 7.93 0.50
CA LEU A 201 6.25 7.34 -0.81
C LEU A 201 5.22 8.16 -1.58
N ALA A 202 5.47 8.36 -2.87
CA ALA A 202 4.61 9.07 -3.80
C ALA A 202 3.62 8.12 -4.48
N GLY A 203 2.33 8.39 -4.41
CA GLY A 203 1.33 7.76 -5.27
C GLY A 203 1.57 8.18 -6.73
N ALA A 204 1.81 7.23 -7.63
CA ALA A 204 2.24 7.55 -8.99
C ALA A 204 1.73 6.56 -10.03
N GLY A 205 1.31 7.11 -11.16
CA GLY A 205 1.29 6.37 -12.42
C GLY A 205 2.69 6.31 -13.01
N ALA A 206 2.89 5.49 -14.04
CA ALA A 206 4.16 5.31 -14.72
C ALA A 206 4.41 6.37 -15.83
N ALA A 207 5.57 6.25 -16.46
CA ALA A 207 5.99 6.95 -17.66
C ALA A 207 6.08 8.48 -17.53
N LEU A 208 5.40 9.23 -18.37
CA LEU A 208 5.56 10.68 -18.49
C LEU A 208 4.82 11.49 -17.41
N ASN A 209 4.32 10.86 -16.38
CA ASN A 209 3.65 11.53 -15.27
C ASN A 209 4.61 12.53 -14.60
N GLU A 210 4.10 13.69 -14.22
CA GLU A 210 4.90 14.73 -13.56
C GLU A 210 5.47 14.22 -12.22
N VAL A 211 4.71 13.42 -11.49
CA VAL A 211 5.16 12.82 -10.22
C VAL A 211 6.44 12.02 -10.44
N THR A 212 6.48 11.14 -11.45
CA THR A 212 7.67 10.31 -11.73
C THR A 212 8.88 11.12 -12.17
N ARG A 213 8.69 12.34 -12.70
CA ARG A 213 9.80 13.25 -13.05
C ARG A 213 10.30 14.09 -11.89
N GLN A 214 9.47 14.38 -10.90
CA GLN A 214 9.73 15.37 -9.86
C GLN A 214 9.82 14.81 -8.44
N ALA A 215 9.34 13.58 -8.20
CA ALA A 215 9.20 13.03 -6.87
C ALA A 215 10.47 13.14 -6.01
N ARG A 216 11.63 12.78 -6.56
CA ARG A 216 12.92 12.91 -5.89
C ARG A 216 13.22 14.36 -5.49
N ARG A 217 12.95 15.34 -6.36
CA ARG A 217 13.16 16.78 -6.05
C ARG A 217 12.22 17.30 -4.99
N TRP A 218 10.99 16.77 -4.94
CA TRP A 218 10.02 17.11 -3.90
C TRP A 218 10.35 16.49 -2.55
N GLY A 219 11.23 15.48 -2.50
CA GLY A 219 11.67 14.83 -1.26
C GLY A 219 11.04 13.46 -0.99
N TYR A 220 10.41 12.85 -2.00
CA TYR A 220 9.94 11.47 -1.89
C TYR A 220 11.11 10.47 -1.95
N ALA A 221 10.95 9.34 -1.27
CA ALA A 221 11.95 8.26 -1.16
C ALA A 221 11.57 7.00 -1.99
N GLY A 222 10.41 6.99 -2.62
CA GLY A 222 9.93 5.88 -3.42
C GLY A 222 8.54 6.15 -3.98
N TYR A 223 8.02 5.16 -4.69
CA TYR A 223 6.69 5.17 -5.31
C TYR A 223 5.82 4.06 -4.79
N PHE A 224 4.50 4.24 -4.93
CA PHE A 224 3.46 3.22 -4.79
C PHE A 224 2.28 3.58 -5.71
N ALA A 225 1.30 2.68 -5.83
CA ALA A 225 -0.01 3.03 -6.38
C ALA A 225 -1.12 2.40 -5.53
N TYR A 226 -2.27 3.08 -5.47
CA TYR A 226 -3.47 2.53 -4.83
C TYR A 226 -4.09 1.51 -5.78
N ASN A 227 -4.50 1.94 -6.97
CA ASN A 227 -4.95 1.06 -8.04
C ASN A 227 -4.56 1.61 -9.43
N TYR A 228 -4.64 0.74 -10.43
CA TYR A 228 -4.53 1.09 -11.85
C TYR A 228 -5.78 0.62 -12.59
N HIS A 229 -6.23 1.40 -13.56
CA HIS A 229 -7.36 1.07 -14.42
C HIS A 229 -6.95 0.74 -15.86
N ALA A 230 -5.74 1.13 -16.22
CA ALA A 230 -5.15 0.97 -17.54
C ALA A 230 -3.64 0.75 -17.44
N GLY A 231 -3.03 0.24 -18.50
CA GLY A 231 -1.58 0.09 -18.59
C GLY A 231 -0.85 1.41 -18.70
N VAL A 232 0.47 1.33 -18.83
CA VAL A 232 1.37 2.49 -18.96
C VAL A 232 0.87 3.41 -20.07
N ASP A 233 0.61 4.66 -19.75
CA ASP A 233 0.01 5.67 -20.64
C ASP A 233 -1.33 5.22 -21.28
N GLY A 234 -2.05 4.29 -20.64
CA GLY A 234 -3.31 3.75 -21.15
C GLY A 234 -3.18 2.90 -22.41
N ARG A 235 -1.98 2.45 -22.77
CA ARG A 235 -1.70 1.84 -24.09
C ARG A 235 -1.18 0.41 -24.03
N THR A 236 -1.45 -0.36 -22.97
CA THR A 236 -0.92 -1.73 -22.85
C THR A 236 -1.23 -2.59 -24.08
N ARG A 237 -2.37 -2.37 -24.72
CA ARG A 237 -2.84 -3.11 -25.90
C ARG A 237 -2.85 -2.29 -27.20
N GLY A 238 -2.09 -1.19 -27.24
CA GLY A 238 -2.14 -0.24 -28.35
C GLY A 238 -3.38 0.68 -28.33
N GLU A 239 -4.23 0.54 -27.34
CA GLU A 239 -5.46 1.31 -27.14
C GLU A 239 -5.38 2.15 -25.87
N MET A 240 -5.99 3.35 -25.90
CA MET A 240 -6.11 4.20 -24.72
C MET A 240 -7.45 3.96 -24.02
N ARG A 241 -7.54 2.89 -23.25
CA ARG A 241 -8.74 2.53 -22.49
C ARG A 241 -8.42 1.78 -21.21
N ALA A 242 -9.39 1.73 -20.30
CA ALA A 242 -9.33 0.86 -19.13
C ALA A 242 -9.46 -0.64 -19.50
N SER A 243 -9.01 -1.50 -18.62
CA SER A 243 -9.19 -2.96 -18.73
C SER A 243 -10.69 -3.32 -18.79
N ARG A 244 -11.01 -4.43 -19.46
CA ARG A 244 -12.36 -4.97 -19.62
C ARG A 244 -12.50 -6.41 -19.16
N SER A 245 -11.44 -6.93 -18.55
CA SER A 245 -11.40 -8.23 -17.89
C SER A 245 -10.30 -8.20 -16.83
N TYR A 246 -10.28 -9.18 -15.93
CA TYR A 246 -9.18 -9.26 -14.97
C TYR A 246 -7.83 -9.57 -15.65
N LEU A 247 -7.83 -10.35 -16.71
CA LEU A 247 -6.62 -10.63 -17.49
C LEU A 247 -6.00 -9.34 -18.04
N GLU A 248 -6.80 -8.48 -18.65
CA GLU A 248 -6.35 -7.16 -19.10
C GLU A 248 -5.87 -6.27 -17.96
N LEU A 249 -6.54 -6.32 -16.80
CA LEU A 249 -6.12 -5.57 -15.61
C LEU A 249 -4.77 -6.09 -15.07
N ASP A 250 -4.55 -7.40 -15.04
CA ASP A 250 -3.25 -8.00 -14.68
C ASP A 250 -2.15 -7.55 -15.64
N GLU A 251 -2.40 -7.53 -16.96
CA GLU A 251 -1.46 -7.01 -17.96
C GLU A 251 -1.15 -5.52 -17.72
N ASP A 252 -2.17 -4.72 -17.40
CA ASP A 252 -2.00 -3.31 -17.08
C ASP A 252 -1.08 -3.12 -15.86
N TYR A 253 -1.30 -3.87 -14.78
CA TYR A 253 -0.42 -3.84 -13.59
C TYR A 253 1.01 -4.25 -13.92
N ARG A 254 1.20 -5.33 -14.70
CA ARG A 254 2.53 -5.81 -15.12
C ARG A 254 3.27 -4.77 -15.93
N SER A 255 2.59 -4.04 -16.81
CA SER A 255 3.21 -2.97 -17.61
C SER A 255 3.75 -1.86 -16.72
N HIS A 256 3.04 -1.50 -15.64
CA HIS A 256 3.52 -0.54 -14.64
C HIS A 256 4.71 -1.10 -13.85
N TRP A 257 4.66 -2.37 -13.41
CA TRP A 257 5.78 -2.99 -12.70
C TRP A 257 7.06 -2.96 -13.54
N GLU A 258 6.97 -3.37 -14.80
CA GLU A 258 8.10 -3.36 -15.73
C GLU A 258 8.66 -1.96 -15.94
N TRP A 259 7.77 -0.97 -16.13
CA TRP A 259 8.20 0.40 -16.30
C TRP A 259 8.93 0.93 -15.04
N PHE A 260 8.34 0.79 -13.85
CA PHE A 260 8.95 1.28 -12.62
C PHE A 260 10.28 0.55 -12.31
N LEU A 261 10.33 -0.76 -12.45
CA LEU A 261 11.55 -1.51 -12.21
C LEU A 261 12.64 -1.22 -13.24
N GLY A 262 12.28 -0.85 -14.46
CA GLY A 262 13.20 -0.54 -15.55
C GLY A 262 13.63 0.92 -15.62
N GLN A 263 12.74 1.87 -15.38
CA GLN A 263 12.90 3.28 -15.71
C GLN A 263 12.87 4.23 -14.51
N ALA A 264 12.21 3.87 -13.40
CA ALA A 264 12.08 4.76 -12.27
C ALA A 264 13.42 4.93 -11.52
N ASP A 265 13.63 6.14 -11.01
CA ASP A 265 14.84 6.53 -10.27
C ASP A 265 14.77 6.28 -8.76
N LEU A 266 13.57 5.95 -8.24
CA LEU A 266 13.30 5.63 -6.86
C LEU A 266 12.69 4.22 -6.75
N PRO A 267 12.81 3.56 -5.59
CA PRO A 267 12.15 2.29 -5.32
C PRO A 267 10.62 2.37 -5.48
N TYR A 268 10.02 1.23 -5.77
CA TYR A 268 8.59 1.10 -6.02
C TYR A 268 7.98 -0.03 -5.18
N VAL A 269 7.15 0.30 -4.19
CA VAL A 269 6.33 -0.69 -3.50
C VAL A 269 5.34 -1.27 -4.51
N LEU A 270 5.41 -2.58 -4.73
CA LEU A 270 4.67 -3.21 -5.82
C LEU A 270 3.17 -3.22 -5.53
N PRO A 271 2.32 -2.53 -6.29
CA PRO A 271 0.87 -2.60 -6.12
C PRO A 271 0.33 -3.89 -6.72
N LEU A 272 -0.64 -4.48 -6.05
CA LEU A 272 -1.38 -5.66 -6.49
C LEU A 272 -2.88 -5.39 -6.42
N THR A 273 -3.68 -6.14 -7.19
CA THR A 273 -5.13 -5.97 -7.22
C THR A 273 -5.86 -7.31 -7.23
N SER A 274 -7.01 -7.36 -6.57
CA SER A 274 -7.98 -8.45 -6.69
C SER A 274 -9.05 -8.20 -7.76
N GLY A 275 -9.07 -7.00 -8.34
CA GLY A 275 -10.01 -6.67 -9.41
C GLY A 275 -10.58 -5.27 -9.32
N TRP A 276 -11.51 -4.98 -10.22
CA TRP A 276 -12.25 -3.71 -10.29
C TRP A 276 -13.69 -3.94 -10.76
N ASP A 277 -14.66 -3.42 -9.99
CA ASP A 277 -16.08 -3.35 -10.34
C ASP A 277 -16.81 -2.31 -9.47
N MET A 278 -16.95 -1.11 -10.00
CA MET A 278 -17.50 0.03 -9.27
C MET A 278 -19.05 0.14 -9.40
N ARG A 279 -19.73 -0.91 -9.86
CA ARG A 279 -21.20 -0.89 -10.03
C ARG A 279 -21.98 -0.51 -8.77
N PRO A 280 -21.59 -0.89 -7.54
CA PRO A 280 -22.27 -0.41 -6.34
C PRO A 280 -22.27 1.11 -6.18
N TRP A 281 -21.26 1.79 -6.68
CA TRP A 281 -21.13 3.25 -6.65
C TRP A 281 -21.46 3.91 -8.00
N GLY A 282 -22.35 3.29 -8.78
CA GLY A 282 -22.84 3.81 -10.06
C GLY A 282 -22.11 3.32 -11.30
N GLY A 283 -21.02 2.60 -11.13
CA GLY A 283 -20.23 2.00 -12.18
C GLY A 283 -19.22 2.94 -12.83
N SER A 284 -18.24 2.35 -13.48
CA SER A 284 -17.18 3.03 -14.23
C SER A 284 -17.74 3.79 -15.46
N ALA A 285 -17.02 4.79 -15.94
CA ALA A 285 -17.36 5.51 -17.17
C ALA A 285 -17.39 4.55 -18.38
N ASP A 286 -16.39 3.68 -18.52
CA ASP A 286 -16.46 2.48 -19.39
C ASP A 286 -17.07 1.33 -18.59
N LYS A 287 -18.33 0.98 -18.87
CA LYS A 287 -19.06 -0.08 -18.18
C LYS A 287 -18.43 -1.46 -18.32
N GLN A 288 -17.58 -1.68 -19.33
CA GLN A 288 -16.87 -2.94 -19.50
C GLN A 288 -15.71 -3.06 -18.51
N HIS A 289 -15.19 -1.95 -17.97
CA HIS A 289 -14.19 -1.97 -16.93
C HIS A 289 -14.68 -2.65 -15.63
N ASP A 290 -15.98 -2.53 -15.34
CA ASP A 290 -16.60 -3.19 -14.18
C ASP A 290 -16.67 -4.73 -14.26
N GLN A 291 -16.05 -5.34 -15.26
CA GLN A 291 -15.91 -6.79 -15.41
C GLN A 291 -14.49 -7.28 -15.06
N SER A 292 -13.64 -6.40 -14.55
CA SER A 292 -12.23 -6.72 -14.26
C SER A 292 -12.03 -7.36 -12.87
N ILE A 293 -12.88 -8.32 -12.50
CA ILE A 293 -12.83 -9.04 -11.20
C ILE A 293 -12.09 -10.37 -11.38
N SER A 294 -11.19 -10.70 -10.46
CA SER A 294 -10.45 -11.96 -10.49
C SER A 294 -11.27 -13.15 -10.02
N THR A 295 -11.02 -14.29 -10.62
CA THR A 295 -11.17 -15.58 -9.95
C THR A 295 -10.02 -15.80 -8.95
N PRO A 296 -10.17 -16.67 -7.94
CA PRO A 296 -9.06 -17.03 -7.04
C PRO A 296 -7.82 -17.56 -7.77
N ALA A 297 -8.00 -18.27 -8.89
CA ALA A 297 -6.91 -18.80 -9.70
C ALA A 297 -6.13 -17.68 -10.42
N GLU A 298 -6.83 -16.74 -11.04
CA GLU A 298 -6.21 -15.58 -11.69
C GLU A 298 -5.49 -14.70 -10.67
N PHE A 299 -6.11 -14.46 -9.50
CA PHE A 299 -5.45 -13.74 -8.42
C PHE A 299 -4.18 -14.44 -7.93
N THR A 300 -4.19 -15.78 -7.84
CA THR A 300 -2.99 -16.56 -7.50
C THR A 300 -1.85 -16.32 -8.51
N LEU A 301 -2.14 -16.30 -9.80
CA LEU A 301 -1.14 -16.02 -10.84
C LEU A 301 -0.57 -14.61 -10.74
N HIS A 302 -1.42 -13.62 -10.43
CA HIS A 302 -1.01 -12.25 -10.18
C HIS A 302 -0.05 -12.14 -8.98
N LEU A 303 -0.41 -12.77 -7.85
CA LEU A 303 0.43 -12.85 -6.66
C LEU A 303 1.79 -13.52 -6.92
N GLN A 304 1.80 -14.64 -7.67
CA GLN A 304 3.03 -15.35 -8.02
C GLN A 304 3.98 -14.49 -8.87
N ALA A 305 3.43 -13.77 -9.86
CA ALA A 305 4.21 -12.85 -10.67
C ALA A 305 4.80 -11.71 -9.86
N ALA A 306 4.00 -11.09 -8.98
CA ALA A 306 4.47 -10.04 -8.10
C ALA A 306 5.59 -10.55 -7.17
N ARG A 307 5.39 -11.68 -6.50
CA ARG A 307 6.40 -12.26 -5.60
C ARG A 307 7.70 -12.58 -6.34
N LYS A 308 7.63 -13.10 -7.55
CA LYS A 308 8.80 -13.37 -8.40
C LYS A 308 9.61 -12.09 -8.66
N LEU A 309 8.93 -10.97 -9.00
CA LEU A 309 9.59 -9.68 -9.21
C LEU A 309 10.20 -9.12 -7.92
N MET A 310 9.50 -9.24 -6.79
CA MET A 310 10.01 -8.79 -5.49
C MET A 310 11.28 -9.54 -5.09
N LEU A 311 11.32 -10.86 -5.32
CA LEU A 311 12.52 -11.68 -5.09
C LEU A 311 13.67 -11.34 -6.04
N ALA A 312 13.37 -11.06 -7.31
CA ALA A 312 14.37 -10.68 -8.31
C ALA A 312 14.93 -9.26 -8.11
N HIS A 313 14.13 -8.35 -7.53
CA HIS A 313 14.47 -6.93 -7.39
C HIS A 313 14.24 -6.39 -5.97
N PRO A 314 14.81 -7.01 -4.91
CA PRO A 314 14.49 -6.66 -3.52
C PRO A 314 14.81 -5.20 -3.16
N ALA A 315 15.88 -4.64 -3.70
CA ALA A 315 16.22 -3.23 -3.46
C ALA A 315 15.26 -2.27 -4.17
N LYS A 316 14.83 -2.58 -5.39
CA LYS A 316 13.92 -1.74 -6.17
C LYS A 316 12.48 -1.82 -5.67
N THR A 317 12.09 -2.92 -5.04
CA THR A 317 10.75 -3.10 -4.48
C THR A 317 10.68 -2.83 -2.97
N LEU A 318 11.81 -2.54 -2.32
CA LEU A 318 11.93 -2.49 -0.86
C LEU A 318 11.51 -3.79 -0.17
N GLY A 319 11.37 -4.88 -0.93
CA GLY A 319 10.79 -6.14 -0.48
C GLY A 319 9.32 -6.03 -0.06
N LEU A 320 8.59 -5.02 -0.54
CA LEU A 320 7.20 -4.75 -0.19
C LEU A 320 6.26 -4.87 -1.39
N GLY A 321 5.13 -5.53 -1.18
CA GLY A 321 3.97 -5.49 -2.06
C GLY A 321 2.72 -5.09 -1.27
N VAL A 322 1.77 -4.40 -1.90
CA VAL A 322 0.52 -3.98 -1.26
C VAL A 322 -0.67 -4.26 -2.18
N VAL A 323 -1.65 -4.98 -1.67
CA VAL A 323 -2.89 -5.29 -2.40
C VAL A 323 -3.90 -4.16 -2.19
N CYS A 324 -4.45 -3.61 -3.23
CA CYS A 324 -5.71 -2.91 -3.17
C CYS A 324 -6.84 -3.92 -3.42
N CYS A 325 -7.69 -4.13 -2.42
CA CYS A 325 -7.64 -3.61 -1.08
C CYS A 325 -8.11 -4.69 -0.11
N TRP A 326 -8.11 -4.45 1.19
CA TRP A 326 -8.75 -5.35 2.14
C TRP A 326 -10.25 -5.38 1.89
N ASN A 327 -10.89 -4.19 1.85
CA ASN A 327 -12.32 -4.01 1.99
C ASN A 327 -12.98 -2.96 1.08
N GLU A 328 -12.42 -2.68 -0.10
CA GLU A 328 -13.06 -1.77 -1.08
C GLU A 328 -14.21 -2.46 -1.83
N PHE A 329 -15.29 -2.78 -1.08
CA PHE A 329 -16.46 -3.47 -1.64
C PHE A 329 -17.19 -2.66 -2.72
N GLY A 330 -17.16 -1.34 -2.62
CA GLY A 330 -17.78 -0.43 -3.59
C GLY A 330 -17.09 -0.41 -4.94
N GLU A 331 -15.76 -0.65 -4.93
CA GLU A 331 -14.92 -0.69 -6.13
C GLU A 331 -14.65 -2.12 -6.64
N GLY A 332 -15.12 -3.14 -5.91
CA GLY A 332 -14.85 -4.53 -6.26
C GLY A 332 -13.40 -4.97 -6.03
N SER A 333 -12.62 -4.13 -5.34
CA SER A 333 -11.23 -4.39 -4.99
C SER A 333 -11.15 -4.83 -3.53
N PHE A 334 -11.38 -6.11 -3.25
CA PHE A 334 -11.38 -6.62 -1.88
C PHE A 334 -10.85 -8.06 -1.81
N ILE A 335 -10.18 -8.39 -0.70
CA ILE A 335 -9.76 -9.75 -0.37
C ILE A 335 -10.28 -10.23 1.00
N GLU A 336 -10.99 -9.38 1.72
CA GLU A 336 -11.70 -9.76 2.94
C GLU A 336 -12.68 -10.91 2.64
N PRO A 337 -12.80 -11.92 3.52
CA PRO A 337 -13.74 -13.02 3.32
C PRO A 337 -15.19 -12.55 3.20
N THR A 338 -15.87 -12.97 2.12
CA THR A 338 -17.28 -12.67 1.84
C THR A 338 -18.13 -13.91 1.69
N GLN A 339 -19.46 -13.75 1.56
CA GLN A 339 -20.39 -14.86 1.35
C GLN A 339 -20.14 -15.56 0.00
N GLY A 340 -19.88 -14.81 -1.07
CA GLY A 340 -19.67 -15.38 -2.41
C GLY A 340 -18.26 -15.97 -2.61
N TYR A 341 -17.25 -15.29 -2.11
CA TYR A 341 -15.85 -15.70 -2.33
C TYR A 341 -15.26 -16.56 -1.20
N GLY A 342 -15.90 -16.57 -0.02
CA GLY A 342 -15.34 -17.25 1.14
C GLY A 342 -13.98 -16.66 1.53
N ALA A 343 -13.03 -17.48 1.92
CA ALA A 343 -11.65 -17.10 2.23
C ALA A 343 -10.68 -17.34 1.06
N ARG A 344 -11.17 -17.65 -0.15
CA ARG A 344 -10.35 -18.15 -1.26
C ARG A 344 -9.24 -17.20 -1.70
N HIS A 345 -9.45 -15.86 -1.64
CA HIS A 345 -8.40 -14.89 -1.91
C HIS A 345 -7.31 -14.91 -0.83
N LEU A 346 -7.68 -15.05 0.44
CA LEU A 346 -6.71 -15.18 1.53
C LEU A 346 -5.93 -16.49 1.43
N GLU A 347 -6.58 -17.58 1.05
CA GLU A 347 -5.92 -18.87 0.80
C GLU A 347 -4.89 -18.77 -0.34
N ALA A 348 -5.20 -18.01 -1.40
CA ALA A 348 -4.24 -17.70 -2.47
C ALA A 348 -3.04 -16.92 -1.94
N VAL A 349 -3.26 -15.89 -1.11
CA VAL A 349 -2.17 -15.15 -0.45
C VAL A 349 -1.30 -16.10 0.38
N LYS A 350 -1.91 -16.93 1.21
CA LYS A 350 -1.18 -17.91 2.04
C LYS A 350 -0.37 -18.90 1.21
N ALA A 351 -0.93 -19.41 0.11
CA ALA A 351 -0.25 -20.34 -0.77
C ALA A 351 0.99 -19.72 -1.42
N VAL A 352 0.91 -18.44 -1.78
CA VAL A 352 2.01 -17.74 -2.47
C VAL A 352 3.02 -17.15 -1.48
N PHE A 353 2.61 -16.39 -0.49
CA PHE A 353 3.51 -15.66 0.41
C PHE A 353 3.89 -16.45 1.68
N GLY A 354 3.20 -17.54 1.99
CA GLY A 354 3.57 -18.48 3.06
C GLY A 354 4.59 -19.53 2.63
N ALA A 355 4.86 -19.66 1.33
CA ALA A 355 5.88 -20.58 0.85
C ALA A 355 7.29 -20.00 1.07
N PRO A 356 8.29 -20.78 1.55
CA PRO A 356 9.67 -20.33 1.64
C PRO A 356 10.20 -19.94 0.25
N ALA A 357 11.18 -19.02 0.20
CA ALA A 357 11.87 -18.73 -1.06
C ALA A 357 12.54 -20.03 -1.56
N SER A 358 12.32 -20.34 -2.84
CA SER A 358 12.95 -21.51 -3.45
C SER A 358 14.47 -21.36 -3.38
N GLY A 359 15.13 -22.14 -2.51
CA GLY A 359 16.58 -22.11 -2.27
C GLY A 359 16.97 -22.04 -0.78
N SER A 360 16.02 -21.88 0.13
CA SER A 360 16.29 -22.08 1.56
C SER A 360 16.19 -23.58 1.85
N PRO A 361 17.21 -24.24 2.39
CA PRO A 361 17.08 -25.63 2.85
C PRO A 361 16.06 -25.70 4.00
N PRO A 362 15.37 -26.86 4.16
CA PRO A 362 14.37 -27.05 5.20
C PRO A 362 14.95 -26.94 6.61
#